data_e089a26924e0d01a86461ca8c108041f
#
_entry.id   e089a26924e0d01a86461ca8c108041f
#
_cell.length_a   1.000
_cell.length_b   1.000
_cell.length_c   1.000
_cell.angle_alpha   90.00
_cell.angle_beta   90.00
_cell.angle_gamma   90.00
#
_symmetry.space_group_name_H-M   'P 1'
#
loop_
_entity.id
_entity.type
_entity.pdbx_description
1 polymer ?
#
loop_
_entity_poly.entity_id
_entity_poly.type
_entity_poly.pdbx_seq_one_letter_code
_entity_poly.pdbx_strand_id
1 'polypeptide(L)'
;MSAAGSATGSTAGAHEARPWPRALLWLAVLGPLFFLSYGAANWLASRRAGVGSLVFDWEHAIPFWPWTILPYWSIDLLYALSLFVCTTRRELDAHGRRLLTAQLVAVSAFVLVPLRFTFERPPVDGLPGALYALLGSFDLPYNQAPSLHIALLLILWVRFDAHTGRRWRWLLHVWFALIGVSVLTTWQHHFIDVPTGMWLGLFAIALFPTDGTLPALSRPDARRIALAARYGLGAAACAVAGAWAG
;
A
#
# COMPACT_ATOMS: atom_id res chain seq x y z
N MET A 1 -47.56 -37.93 32.63
CA MET A 1 -46.19 -37.46 32.89
C MET A 1 -45.40 -37.68 31.60
N SER A 2 -45.29 -36.64 30.81
CA SER A 2 -44.57 -36.70 29.51
C SER A 2 -43.43 -35.70 29.58
N ALA A 3 -42.20 -36.17 29.52
CA ALA A 3 -40.99 -35.34 29.49
C ALA A 3 -40.70 -34.91 28.05
N ALA A 4 -40.86 -33.64 27.79
CA ALA A 4 -40.44 -33.05 26.54
C ALA A 4 -38.92 -32.82 26.58
N GLY A 5 -38.18 -33.62 25.81
CA GLY A 5 -36.75 -33.43 25.57
C GLY A 5 -36.53 -32.22 24.64
N SER A 6 -35.92 -31.15 25.17
CA SER A 6 -35.47 -30.02 24.37
C SER A 6 -34.21 -30.42 23.59
N ALA A 7 -34.35 -30.61 22.32
CA ALA A 7 -33.21 -30.71 21.41
C ALA A 7 -32.57 -29.34 21.23
N THR A 8 -31.47 -29.08 21.93
CA THR A 8 -30.58 -27.97 21.67
C THR A 8 -29.82 -28.26 20.36
N GLY A 9 -30.35 -27.77 19.24
CA GLY A 9 -29.66 -27.81 17.99
C GLY A 9 -28.40 -26.94 18.05
N SER A 10 -27.24 -27.59 18.20
CA SER A 10 -25.95 -26.98 17.95
C SER A 10 -25.88 -26.60 16.46
N THR A 11 -26.09 -25.32 16.17
CA THR A 11 -25.71 -24.75 14.85
C THR A 11 -24.20 -24.73 14.79
N ALA A 12 -23.62 -25.87 14.35
CA ALA A 12 -22.23 -25.91 13.92
C ALA A 12 -22.04 -24.78 12.89
N GLY A 13 -21.19 -23.79 13.23
CA GLY A 13 -20.92 -22.65 12.37
C GLY A 13 -20.49 -23.14 11.00
N ALA A 14 -21.35 -22.95 10.02
CA ALA A 14 -21.01 -23.26 8.63
C ALA A 14 -19.76 -22.44 8.27
N HIS A 15 -18.65 -23.12 8.01
CA HIS A 15 -17.46 -22.50 7.50
C HIS A 15 -17.81 -21.79 6.18
N GLU A 16 -17.79 -20.46 6.15
CA GLU A 16 -18.01 -19.70 4.93
C GLU A 16 -16.96 -20.13 3.91
N ALA A 17 -17.40 -20.55 2.72
CA ALA A 17 -16.48 -20.88 1.65
C ALA A 17 -15.65 -19.65 1.28
N ARG A 18 -14.34 -19.83 1.05
CA ARG A 18 -13.44 -18.75 0.68
C ARG A 18 -13.98 -17.97 -0.53
N PRO A 19 -13.99 -16.63 -0.50
CA PRO A 19 -14.65 -15.79 -1.50
C PRO A 19 -13.83 -15.60 -2.78
N TRP A 20 -13.28 -16.67 -3.37
CA TRP A 20 -12.36 -16.58 -4.52
C TRP A 20 -12.96 -15.90 -5.75
N PRO A 21 -14.24 -16.17 -6.17
CA PRO A 21 -14.80 -15.44 -7.30
C PRO A 21 -14.87 -13.94 -7.07
N ARG A 22 -15.13 -13.52 -5.82
CA ARG A 22 -15.14 -12.11 -5.44
C ARG A 22 -13.73 -11.53 -5.39
N ALA A 23 -12.71 -12.30 -5.01
CA ALA A 23 -11.31 -11.90 -5.07
C ALA A 23 -10.86 -11.66 -6.53
N LEU A 24 -11.26 -12.54 -7.45
CA LEU A 24 -11.04 -12.33 -8.87
C LEU A 24 -11.73 -11.08 -9.40
N LEU A 25 -12.96 -10.80 -8.97
CA LEU A 25 -13.66 -9.57 -9.33
C LEU A 25 -12.92 -8.33 -8.83
N TRP A 26 -12.49 -8.31 -7.57
CA TRP A 26 -11.68 -7.21 -7.05
C TRP A 26 -10.38 -7.04 -7.83
N LEU A 27 -9.68 -8.13 -8.16
CA LEU A 27 -8.44 -8.07 -8.93
C LEU A 27 -8.70 -7.55 -10.35
N ALA A 28 -9.79 -8.00 -11.00
CA ALA A 28 -10.17 -7.57 -12.34
C ALA A 28 -10.55 -6.08 -12.41
N VAL A 29 -10.99 -5.49 -11.29
CA VAL A 29 -11.28 -4.05 -11.20
C VAL A 29 -10.02 -3.27 -10.80
N LEU A 30 -9.36 -3.68 -9.72
CA LEU A 30 -8.25 -2.94 -9.14
C LEU A 30 -6.99 -2.97 -10.01
N GLY A 31 -6.70 -4.08 -10.68
CA GLY A 31 -5.51 -4.21 -11.54
C GLY A 31 -5.53 -3.20 -12.71
N PRO A 32 -6.53 -3.22 -13.59
CA PRO A 32 -6.63 -2.23 -14.67
C PRO A 32 -6.73 -0.79 -14.13
N LEU A 33 -7.48 -0.55 -13.05
CA LEU A 33 -7.57 0.77 -12.44
C LEU A 33 -6.19 1.26 -11.98
N PHE A 34 -5.37 0.38 -11.37
CA PHE A 34 -4.01 0.71 -10.96
C PHE A 34 -3.19 1.20 -12.15
N PHE A 35 -2.99 0.36 -13.15
CA PHE A 35 -2.12 0.71 -14.28
C PHE A 35 -2.63 1.90 -15.09
N LEU A 36 -3.94 2.00 -15.33
CA LEU A 36 -4.52 3.08 -16.11
C LEU A 36 -4.43 4.43 -15.38
N SER A 37 -4.83 4.48 -14.11
CA SER A 37 -4.84 5.74 -13.36
C SER A 37 -3.44 6.21 -12.98
N TYR A 38 -2.56 5.28 -12.58
CA TYR A 38 -1.17 5.56 -12.27
C TYR A 38 -0.39 6.03 -13.50
N GLY A 39 -0.54 5.32 -14.62
CA GLY A 39 0.08 5.70 -15.89
C GLY A 39 -0.46 7.03 -16.42
N ALA A 40 -1.77 7.28 -16.32
CA ALA A 40 -2.37 8.55 -16.72
C ALA A 40 -1.84 9.72 -15.87
N ALA A 41 -1.69 9.56 -14.55
CA ALA A 41 -1.11 10.59 -13.68
C ALA A 41 0.34 10.89 -14.06
N ASN A 42 1.17 9.86 -14.27
CA ASN A 42 2.54 10.00 -14.73
C ASN A 42 2.62 10.74 -16.07
N TRP A 43 1.79 10.34 -17.02
CA TRP A 43 1.74 10.98 -18.34
C TRP A 43 1.32 12.45 -18.24
N LEU A 44 0.29 12.76 -17.45
CA LEU A 44 -0.14 14.15 -17.24
C LEU A 44 0.97 15.00 -16.60
N ALA A 45 1.65 14.47 -15.59
CA ALA A 45 2.74 15.17 -14.91
C ALA A 45 3.92 15.41 -15.86
N SER A 46 4.27 14.43 -16.72
CA SER A 46 5.36 14.58 -17.71
C SER A 46 5.13 15.68 -18.75
N ARG A 47 3.86 16.10 -18.93
CA ARG A 47 3.48 17.19 -19.84
C ARG A 47 3.47 18.57 -19.18
N ARG A 48 3.68 18.65 -17.86
CA ARG A 48 3.70 19.91 -17.13
C ARG A 48 5.10 20.49 -17.10
N ALA A 49 5.21 21.77 -17.39
CA ALA A 49 6.44 22.51 -17.17
C ALA A 49 6.65 22.76 -15.68
N GLY A 50 7.89 22.67 -15.20
CA GLY A 50 8.26 23.09 -13.85
C GLY A 50 7.75 22.18 -12.73
N VAL A 51 7.60 20.86 -12.97
CA VAL A 51 7.31 19.90 -11.90
C VAL A 51 8.45 19.91 -10.91
N GLY A 52 8.16 20.34 -9.67
CA GLY A 52 9.13 20.44 -8.57
C GLY A 52 9.52 19.10 -7.99
N SER A 53 10.52 19.14 -7.13
CA SER A 53 10.91 18.01 -6.26
C SER A 53 11.02 18.49 -4.83
N LEU A 54 10.93 17.57 -3.86
CA LEU A 54 11.11 17.85 -2.46
C LEU A 54 12.16 16.88 -1.95
N VAL A 55 13.39 17.37 -1.85
CA VAL A 55 14.60 16.60 -1.52
C VAL A 55 15.28 17.25 -0.34
N PHE A 56 15.70 16.46 0.62
CA PHE A 56 16.52 16.92 1.75
C PHE A 56 18.00 16.64 1.44
N ASP A 57 18.91 17.52 1.87
CA ASP A 57 20.34 17.40 1.55
C ASP A 57 20.94 16.07 2.00
N TRP A 58 20.52 15.55 3.13
CA TRP A 58 20.99 14.27 3.65
C TRP A 58 20.56 13.04 2.80
N GLU A 59 19.55 13.18 1.93
CA GLU A 59 19.13 12.07 1.06
C GLU A 59 20.22 11.65 0.06
N HIS A 60 21.14 12.55 -0.27
CA HIS A 60 22.31 12.22 -1.09
C HIS A 60 23.23 11.18 -0.43
N ALA A 61 23.13 10.98 0.88
CA ALA A 61 23.86 9.93 1.59
C ALA A 61 23.17 8.55 1.55
N ILE A 62 21.93 8.46 1.01
CA ILE A 62 21.22 7.18 0.87
C ILE A 62 21.91 6.35 -0.22
N PRO A 63 22.43 5.15 0.10
CA PRO A 63 23.12 4.35 -0.89
C PRO A 63 22.15 3.77 -1.93
N PHE A 64 22.62 3.71 -3.17
CA PHE A 64 21.91 2.96 -4.21
C PHE A 64 22.30 1.48 -4.12
N TRP A 65 21.31 0.61 -3.85
CA TRP A 65 21.48 -0.84 -3.79
C TRP A 65 20.69 -1.54 -4.89
N PRO A 66 21.30 -1.87 -6.03
CA PRO A 66 20.57 -2.40 -7.19
C PRO A 66 19.74 -3.65 -6.91
N TRP A 67 20.20 -4.54 -6.03
CA TRP A 67 19.52 -5.78 -5.70
C TRP A 67 18.18 -5.56 -4.97
N THR A 68 17.95 -4.40 -4.36
CA THR A 68 16.72 -4.09 -3.65
C THR A 68 15.53 -3.88 -4.59
N ILE A 69 15.78 -3.87 -5.89
CA ILE A 69 14.72 -3.92 -6.90
C ILE A 69 13.89 -5.22 -6.79
N LEU A 70 14.45 -6.31 -6.27
CA LEU A 70 13.73 -7.58 -6.08
C LEU A 70 12.63 -7.47 -5.02
N PRO A 71 12.91 -7.06 -3.76
CA PRO A 71 11.84 -6.79 -2.81
C PRO A 71 10.91 -5.68 -3.30
N TYR A 72 11.40 -4.64 -3.97
CA TYR A 72 10.57 -3.58 -4.54
C TYR A 72 9.48 -4.15 -5.45
N TRP A 73 9.83 -4.94 -6.46
CA TRP A 73 8.90 -5.56 -7.40
C TRP A 73 7.94 -6.59 -6.76
N SER A 74 8.37 -7.22 -5.66
CA SER A 74 7.56 -8.26 -5.02
C SER A 74 6.21 -7.76 -4.51
N ILE A 75 6.05 -6.45 -4.31
CA ILE A 75 4.80 -5.86 -3.85
C ILE A 75 3.65 -6.06 -4.85
N ASP A 76 3.93 -6.08 -6.14
CA ASP A 76 2.90 -6.26 -7.17
C ASP A 76 2.30 -7.65 -7.09
N LEU A 77 3.16 -8.67 -6.91
CA LEU A 77 2.71 -10.04 -6.68
C LEU A 77 1.94 -10.15 -5.35
N LEU A 78 2.48 -9.57 -4.28
CA LEU A 78 1.83 -9.57 -2.97
C LEU A 78 0.49 -8.82 -3.00
N TYR A 79 0.38 -7.75 -3.79
CA TYR A 79 -0.88 -7.04 -4.00
C TYR A 79 -1.96 -7.98 -4.55
N ALA A 80 -1.68 -8.68 -5.65
CA ALA A 80 -2.61 -9.63 -6.23
C ALA A 80 -2.96 -10.77 -5.25
N LEU A 81 -1.96 -11.37 -4.61
CA LEU A 81 -2.13 -12.47 -3.67
C LEU A 81 -2.92 -12.06 -2.43
N SER A 82 -2.82 -10.81 -1.98
CA SER A 82 -3.48 -10.31 -0.77
C SER A 82 -5.01 -10.45 -0.80
N LEU A 83 -5.62 -10.39 -1.97
CA LEU A 83 -7.06 -10.58 -2.15
C LEU A 83 -7.48 -12.04 -1.91
N PHE A 84 -6.59 -13.00 -2.21
CA PHE A 84 -6.86 -14.43 -2.05
C PHE A 84 -6.53 -14.97 -0.65
N VAL A 85 -5.83 -14.20 0.17
CA VAL A 85 -5.54 -14.55 1.57
C VAL A 85 -6.79 -14.36 2.45
N CYS A 86 -7.71 -13.47 2.07
CA CYS A 86 -8.93 -13.19 2.82
C CYS A 86 -9.83 -14.43 2.93
N THR A 87 -10.35 -14.69 4.13
CA THR A 87 -11.15 -15.88 4.42
C THR A 87 -12.66 -15.64 4.37
N THR A 88 -13.10 -14.39 4.54
CA THR A 88 -14.52 -14.00 4.49
C THR A 88 -14.76 -12.90 3.48
N ARG A 89 -16.00 -12.79 2.95
CA ARG A 89 -16.39 -11.70 2.04
C ARG A 89 -16.22 -10.33 2.66
N ARG A 90 -16.53 -10.20 3.93
CA ARG A 90 -16.42 -8.95 4.68
C ARG A 90 -14.97 -8.49 4.77
N GLU A 91 -14.07 -9.38 5.11
CA GLU A 91 -12.64 -9.13 5.17
C GLU A 91 -12.09 -8.70 3.81
N LEU A 92 -12.44 -9.43 2.75
CA LEU A 92 -12.04 -9.14 1.39
C LEU A 92 -12.54 -7.78 0.93
N ASP A 93 -13.81 -7.45 1.18
CA ASP A 93 -14.37 -6.15 0.78
C ASP A 93 -13.74 -4.98 1.52
N ALA A 94 -13.46 -5.14 2.82
CA ALA A 94 -12.74 -4.13 3.58
C ALA A 94 -11.32 -3.93 3.03
N HIS A 95 -10.64 -5.03 2.70
CA HIS A 95 -9.30 -4.99 2.12
C HIS A 95 -9.31 -4.35 0.72
N GLY A 96 -10.22 -4.75 -0.18
CA GLY A 96 -10.36 -4.16 -1.51
C GLY A 96 -10.64 -2.65 -1.45
N ARG A 97 -11.47 -2.20 -0.50
CA ARG A 97 -11.73 -0.77 -0.28
C ARG A 97 -10.51 -0.01 0.23
N ARG A 98 -9.67 -0.62 1.08
CA ARG A 98 -8.40 -0.01 1.51
C ARG A 98 -7.50 0.23 0.31
N LEU A 99 -7.32 -0.79 -0.54
CA LEU A 99 -6.51 -0.70 -1.75
C LEU A 99 -7.06 0.38 -2.70
N LEU A 100 -8.37 0.38 -2.94
CA LEU A 100 -9.04 1.38 -3.77
C LEU A 100 -8.86 2.80 -3.22
N THR A 101 -9.02 2.99 -1.90
CA THR A 101 -8.85 4.29 -1.26
C THR A 101 -7.43 4.80 -1.39
N ALA A 102 -6.44 3.95 -1.12
CA ALA A 102 -5.03 4.32 -1.28
C ALA A 102 -4.74 4.74 -2.73
N GLN A 103 -5.23 3.97 -3.70
CA GLN A 103 -5.11 4.27 -5.13
C GLN A 103 -5.71 5.62 -5.49
N LEU A 104 -6.98 5.85 -5.15
CA LEU A 104 -7.70 7.08 -5.52
C LEU A 104 -7.07 8.32 -4.89
N VAL A 105 -6.70 8.26 -3.61
CA VAL A 105 -6.09 9.39 -2.91
C VAL A 105 -4.69 9.69 -3.47
N ALA A 106 -3.85 8.67 -3.66
CA ALA A 106 -2.51 8.86 -4.21
C ALA A 106 -2.56 9.45 -5.62
N VAL A 107 -3.36 8.86 -6.52
CA VAL A 107 -3.51 9.36 -7.90
C VAL A 107 -4.05 10.78 -7.93
N SER A 108 -5.03 11.11 -7.07
CA SER A 108 -5.52 12.49 -6.96
C SER A 108 -4.40 13.46 -6.56
N ALA A 109 -3.55 13.07 -5.61
CA ALA A 109 -2.41 13.89 -5.21
C ALA A 109 -1.38 14.04 -6.36
N PHE A 110 -1.06 12.97 -7.08
CA PHE A 110 -0.14 13.01 -8.23
C PHE A 110 -0.64 13.94 -9.35
N VAL A 111 -1.95 13.95 -9.58
CA VAL A 111 -2.55 14.84 -10.58
C VAL A 111 -2.59 16.30 -10.12
N LEU A 112 -2.91 16.55 -8.85
CA LEU A 112 -3.08 17.90 -8.32
C LEU A 112 -1.75 18.57 -7.99
N VAL A 113 -0.82 17.83 -7.38
CA VAL A 113 0.47 18.31 -6.89
C VAL A 113 1.57 17.32 -7.29
N PRO A 114 1.90 17.20 -8.58
CA PRO A 114 2.93 16.28 -9.03
C PRO A 114 4.30 16.70 -8.48
N LEU A 115 5.08 15.71 -8.04
CA LEU A 115 6.48 15.86 -7.66
C LEU A 115 7.33 14.93 -8.50
N ARG A 116 8.60 15.29 -8.69
CA ARG A 116 9.54 14.51 -9.51
C ARG A 116 10.68 13.97 -8.66
N PHE A 117 11.03 12.71 -8.89
CA PHE A 117 12.28 12.12 -8.43
C PHE A 117 13.45 12.66 -9.23
N THR A 118 14.58 12.98 -8.59
CA THR A 118 15.66 13.76 -9.22
C THR A 118 17.02 13.05 -9.28
N PHE A 119 17.24 11.97 -8.53
CA PHE A 119 18.52 11.28 -8.57
C PHE A 119 18.64 10.40 -9.83
N GLU A 120 19.79 10.47 -10.47
CA GLU A 120 20.11 9.63 -11.63
C GLU A 120 20.75 8.33 -11.16
N ARG A 121 20.16 7.21 -11.57
CA ARG A 121 20.68 5.88 -11.22
C ARG A 121 21.87 5.55 -12.10
N PRO A 122 22.95 5.00 -11.51
CA PRO A 122 24.03 4.45 -12.30
C PRO A 122 23.56 3.26 -13.15
N PRO A 123 24.24 2.96 -14.27
CA PRO A 123 23.95 1.77 -15.06
C PRO A 123 24.05 0.49 -14.21
N VAL A 124 23.11 -0.43 -14.42
CA VAL A 124 23.03 -1.69 -13.69
C VAL A 124 22.91 -2.84 -14.68
N ASP A 125 23.75 -3.85 -14.52
CA ASP A 125 23.75 -5.05 -15.36
C ASP A 125 22.99 -6.22 -14.73
N GLY A 126 22.79 -7.28 -15.53
CA GLY A 126 22.18 -8.53 -15.10
C GLY A 126 20.69 -8.41 -14.79
N LEU A 127 20.17 -9.29 -13.92
CA LEU A 127 18.76 -9.34 -13.55
C LEU A 127 18.24 -8.02 -12.94
N PRO A 128 18.94 -7.37 -12.01
CA PRO A 128 18.50 -6.06 -11.52
C PRO A 128 18.37 -5.03 -12.63
N GLY A 129 19.34 -4.97 -13.55
CA GLY A 129 19.31 -4.05 -14.70
C GLY A 129 18.09 -4.28 -15.60
N ALA A 130 17.76 -5.54 -15.90
CA ALA A 130 16.57 -5.89 -16.67
C ALA A 130 15.27 -5.45 -15.95
N LEU A 131 15.20 -5.61 -14.62
CA LEU A 131 14.06 -5.17 -13.83
C LEU A 131 13.93 -3.64 -13.79
N TYR A 132 15.03 -2.90 -13.70
CA TYR A 132 15.01 -1.44 -13.80
C TYR A 132 14.59 -0.97 -15.20
N ALA A 133 15.06 -1.63 -16.26
CA ALA A 133 14.65 -1.32 -17.62
C ALA A 133 13.15 -1.57 -17.82
N LEU A 134 12.65 -2.68 -17.31
CA LEU A 134 11.22 -2.99 -17.34
C LEU A 134 10.41 -1.95 -16.57
N LEU A 135 10.83 -1.59 -15.34
CA LEU A 135 10.16 -0.57 -14.52
C LEU A 135 10.12 0.77 -15.26
N GLY A 136 11.24 1.23 -15.79
CA GLY A 136 11.34 2.50 -16.52
C GLY A 136 10.54 2.55 -17.81
N SER A 137 10.07 1.41 -18.33
CA SER A 137 9.25 1.38 -19.54
C SER A 137 7.81 1.88 -19.32
N PHE A 138 7.32 1.88 -18.07
CA PHE A 138 5.94 2.29 -17.72
C PHE A 138 5.85 3.22 -16.50
N ASP A 139 6.86 3.25 -15.65
CA ASP A 139 6.91 4.10 -14.44
C ASP A 139 7.84 5.30 -14.66
N LEU A 140 7.23 6.46 -14.86
CA LEU A 140 7.93 7.73 -14.98
C LEU A 140 8.17 8.34 -13.59
N PRO A 141 9.16 9.23 -13.41
CA PRO A 141 9.57 9.71 -12.09
C PRO A 141 8.66 10.81 -11.50
N TYR A 142 7.35 10.77 -11.71
CA TYR A 142 6.45 11.87 -11.31
C TYR A 142 5.43 11.51 -10.23
N ASN A 143 5.16 10.23 -9.99
CA ASN A 143 4.20 9.77 -8.98
C ASN A 143 4.88 9.59 -7.62
N GLN A 144 5.19 10.69 -6.93
CA GLN A 144 6.01 10.68 -5.73
C GLN A 144 5.18 10.68 -4.44
N ALA A 145 4.82 11.84 -3.90
CA ALA A 145 4.11 11.95 -2.63
C ALA A 145 2.57 12.04 -2.80
N PRO A 146 1.82 11.26 -2.01
CA PRO A 146 2.23 10.20 -1.09
C PRO A 146 2.65 8.92 -1.82
N SER A 147 3.72 8.23 -1.39
CA SER A 147 4.12 6.97 -2.02
C SER A 147 3.00 5.95 -1.94
N LEU A 148 2.45 5.60 -3.10
CA LEU A 148 1.45 4.53 -3.20
C LEU A 148 2.07 3.17 -2.81
N HIS A 149 3.33 2.95 -3.17
CA HIS A 149 4.09 1.76 -2.80
C HIS A 149 4.12 1.55 -1.28
N ILE A 150 4.45 2.60 -0.50
CA ILE A 150 4.46 2.54 0.97
C ILE A 150 3.04 2.40 1.54
N ALA A 151 2.05 3.07 0.96
CA ALA A 151 0.67 2.91 1.41
C ALA A 151 0.18 1.47 1.23
N LEU A 152 0.43 0.88 0.06
CA LEU A 152 0.14 -0.52 -0.22
C LEU A 152 0.93 -1.45 0.70
N LEU A 153 2.22 -1.20 0.91
CA LEU A 153 3.06 -1.98 1.84
C LEU A 153 2.38 -2.16 3.20
N LEU A 154 1.90 -1.08 3.82
CA LEU A 154 1.25 -1.16 5.15
C LEU A 154 -0.08 -1.93 5.09
N ILE A 155 -0.90 -1.68 4.09
CA ILE A 155 -2.18 -2.37 3.91
C ILE A 155 -1.96 -3.88 3.74
N LEU A 156 -0.98 -4.26 2.93
CA LEU A 156 -0.62 -5.65 2.68
C LEU A 156 0.02 -6.29 3.91
N TRP A 157 0.91 -5.57 4.60
CA TRP A 157 1.57 -6.08 5.81
C TRP A 157 0.56 -6.51 6.87
N VAL A 158 -0.40 -5.63 7.18
CA VAL A 158 -1.49 -5.95 8.11
C VAL A 158 -2.31 -7.15 7.62
N ARG A 159 -2.55 -7.27 6.31
CA ARG A 159 -3.31 -8.38 5.75
C ARG A 159 -2.57 -9.70 5.87
N PHE A 160 -1.31 -9.75 5.46
CA PHE A 160 -0.51 -10.97 5.52
C PHE A 160 -0.17 -11.36 6.95
N ASP A 161 0.09 -10.40 7.86
CA ASP A 161 0.36 -10.69 9.26
C ASP A 161 -0.81 -11.39 9.95
N ALA A 162 -2.05 -10.97 9.65
CA ALA A 162 -3.26 -11.59 10.18
C ALA A 162 -3.43 -13.07 9.77
N HIS A 163 -2.84 -13.48 8.64
CA HIS A 163 -2.96 -14.84 8.09
C HIS A 163 -1.67 -15.66 8.15
N THR A 164 -0.59 -15.08 8.68
CA THR A 164 0.69 -15.77 8.79
C THR A 164 0.85 -16.42 10.15
N GLY A 165 1.10 -17.72 10.17
CA GLY A 165 1.36 -18.47 11.38
C GLY A 165 2.60 -17.95 12.13
N ARG A 166 2.59 -18.02 13.48
CA ARG A 166 3.59 -17.46 14.38
C ARG A 166 5.04 -17.80 13.97
N ARG A 167 5.27 -18.99 13.48
CA ARG A 167 6.60 -19.49 13.11
C ARG A 167 7.18 -18.78 11.86
N TRP A 168 6.33 -18.28 10.93
CA TRP A 168 6.74 -17.63 9.69
C TRP A 168 6.63 -16.11 9.73
N ARG A 169 6.05 -15.55 10.79
CA ARG A 169 5.75 -14.13 10.93
C ARG A 169 7.01 -13.26 10.89
N TRP A 170 8.12 -13.75 11.48
CA TRP A 170 9.39 -13.02 11.46
C TRP A 170 9.96 -12.85 10.04
N LEU A 171 9.87 -13.90 9.20
CA LEU A 171 10.27 -13.80 7.78
C LEU A 171 9.40 -12.79 7.03
N LEU A 172 8.10 -12.81 7.27
CA LEU A 172 7.17 -11.83 6.75
C LEU A 172 7.62 -10.41 7.12
N HIS A 173 7.87 -10.15 8.38
CA HIS A 173 8.27 -8.82 8.84
C HIS A 173 9.60 -8.36 8.22
N VAL A 174 10.59 -9.25 8.14
CA VAL A 174 11.87 -8.94 7.47
C VAL A 174 11.64 -8.60 6.00
N TRP A 175 10.84 -9.39 5.28
CA TRP A 175 10.59 -9.14 3.87
C TRP A 175 9.85 -7.81 3.64
N PHE A 176 8.80 -7.53 4.41
CA PHE A 176 8.08 -6.27 4.31
C PHE A 176 8.93 -5.06 4.72
N ALA A 177 9.83 -5.21 5.70
CA ALA A 177 10.81 -4.18 6.02
C ALA A 177 11.78 -3.92 4.85
N LEU A 178 12.25 -4.99 4.18
CA LEU A 178 13.07 -4.85 2.97
C LEU A 178 12.33 -4.14 1.83
N ILE A 179 11.05 -4.44 1.62
CA ILE A 179 10.22 -3.68 0.66
C ILE A 179 10.18 -2.20 1.05
N GLY A 180 9.97 -1.89 2.34
CA GLY A 180 9.95 -0.51 2.82
C GLY A 180 11.26 0.24 2.60
N VAL A 181 12.40 -0.41 2.87
CA VAL A 181 13.73 0.17 2.64
C VAL A 181 14.03 0.31 1.15
N SER A 182 13.52 -0.62 0.33
CA SER A 182 13.81 -0.66 -1.10
C SER A 182 13.36 0.59 -1.84
N VAL A 183 12.28 1.25 -1.41
CA VAL A 183 11.78 2.47 -2.10
C VAL A 183 12.81 3.59 -2.14
N LEU A 184 13.66 3.67 -1.10
CA LEU A 184 14.74 4.65 -1.02
C LEU A 184 16.03 4.13 -1.67
N THR A 185 16.40 2.87 -1.43
CA THR A 185 17.66 2.29 -1.91
C THR A 185 17.65 1.88 -3.39
N THR A 186 16.48 1.80 -4.02
CA THR A 186 16.32 1.70 -5.49
C THR A 186 16.31 3.06 -6.17
N TRP A 187 16.34 4.14 -5.38
CA TRP A 187 16.18 5.51 -5.89
C TRP A 187 14.91 5.66 -6.73
N GLN A 188 13.77 5.23 -6.18
CA GLN A 188 12.45 5.41 -6.76
C GLN A 188 11.67 6.53 -6.07
N HIS A 189 11.92 6.76 -4.78
CA HIS A 189 11.22 7.74 -3.97
C HIS A 189 12.18 8.60 -3.16
N HIS A 190 11.84 9.87 -2.98
CA HIS A 190 12.43 10.74 -1.96
C HIS A 190 11.85 10.42 -0.58
N PHE A 191 12.57 10.83 0.46
CA PHE A 191 12.18 10.51 1.84
C PHE A 191 10.77 10.97 2.19
N ILE A 192 10.34 12.15 1.72
CA ILE A 192 9.02 12.71 2.02
C ILE A 192 7.87 11.80 1.57
N ASP A 193 8.09 11.00 0.56
CA ASP A 193 7.09 10.09 0.02
C ASP A 193 6.79 8.95 1.00
N VAL A 194 7.76 8.59 1.85
CA VAL A 194 7.63 7.50 2.82
C VAL A 194 6.63 7.87 3.93
N PRO A 195 6.81 8.93 4.74
CA PRO A 195 5.87 9.27 5.80
C PRO A 195 4.48 9.63 5.25
N THR A 196 4.39 10.27 4.08
CA THR A 196 3.10 10.58 3.46
C THR A 196 2.40 9.32 2.95
N GLY A 197 3.13 8.36 2.39
CA GLY A 197 2.62 7.04 2.02
C GLY A 197 2.19 6.22 3.24
N MET A 198 2.96 6.23 4.33
CA MET A 198 2.57 5.61 5.60
C MET A 198 1.27 6.19 6.13
N TRP A 199 1.13 7.52 6.14
CA TRP A 199 -0.12 8.16 6.52
C TRP A 199 -1.30 7.67 5.68
N LEU A 200 -1.15 7.60 4.37
CA LEU A 200 -2.21 7.15 3.46
C LEU A 200 -2.60 5.69 3.74
N GLY A 201 -1.63 4.81 3.95
CA GLY A 201 -1.89 3.41 4.30
C GLY A 201 -2.65 3.27 5.62
N LEU A 202 -2.22 3.98 6.67
CA LEU A 202 -2.88 4.00 7.98
C LEU A 202 -4.29 4.62 7.90
N PHE A 203 -4.45 5.68 7.11
CA PHE A 203 -5.76 6.28 6.85
C PHE A 203 -6.73 5.26 6.22
N ALA A 204 -6.31 4.56 5.17
CA ALA A 204 -7.15 3.56 4.51
C ALA A 204 -7.51 2.39 5.45
N ILE A 205 -6.56 1.95 6.30
CA ILE A 205 -6.79 0.90 7.31
C ILE A 205 -7.81 1.38 8.35
N ALA A 206 -7.70 2.61 8.82
CA ALA A 206 -8.60 3.18 9.83
C ALA A 206 -10.03 3.37 9.29
N LEU A 207 -10.18 3.71 7.99
CA LEU A 207 -11.49 3.86 7.37
C LEU A 207 -12.26 2.55 7.25
N PHE A 208 -11.57 1.43 6.97
CA PHE A 208 -12.18 0.13 6.70
C PHE A 208 -11.64 -0.96 7.61
N PRO A 209 -11.99 -1.00 8.91
CA PRO A 209 -11.54 -2.04 9.82
C PRO A 209 -12.12 -3.42 9.45
N THR A 210 -11.39 -4.47 9.80
CA THR A 210 -11.76 -5.87 9.56
C THR A 210 -12.29 -6.59 10.80
N ASP A 211 -12.19 -5.97 11.96
CA ASP A 211 -12.46 -6.52 13.30
C ASP A 211 -13.95 -6.74 13.66
N GLY A 212 -14.80 -6.79 12.69
CA GLY A 212 -16.15 -7.33 12.87
C GLY A 212 -17.17 -6.41 13.55
N THR A 213 -16.76 -5.31 14.15
CA THR A 213 -17.65 -4.45 14.97
C THR A 213 -18.58 -3.55 14.19
N LEU A 214 -18.40 -3.42 12.86
CA LEU A 214 -19.21 -2.52 12.04
C LEU A 214 -19.61 -3.14 10.69
N PRO A 215 -20.82 -2.82 10.18
CA PRO A 215 -21.23 -3.23 8.84
C PRO A 215 -20.23 -2.79 7.79
N ALA A 216 -19.94 -3.64 6.81
CA ALA A 216 -18.99 -3.36 5.73
C ALA A 216 -19.31 -2.09 4.90
N LEU A 217 -20.49 -1.51 5.09
CA LEU A 217 -21.00 -0.30 4.44
C LEU A 217 -21.10 0.90 5.40
N SER A 218 -20.69 0.77 6.67
CA SER A 218 -20.76 1.91 7.60
C SER A 218 -19.83 3.02 7.14
N ARG A 219 -20.35 4.24 7.11
CA ARG A 219 -19.53 5.45 6.94
C ARG A 219 -18.50 5.51 8.06
N PRO A 220 -17.30 6.06 7.79
CA PRO A 220 -16.31 6.30 8.84
C PRO A 220 -16.95 7.13 9.96
N ASP A 221 -16.86 6.67 11.19
CA ASP A 221 -17.31 7.44 12.33
C ASP A 221 -16.31 8.56 12.69
N ALA A 222 -16.74 9.52 13.50
CA ALA A 222 -15.92 10.66 13.90
C ALA A 222 -14.62 10.23 14.61
N ARG A 223 -14.63 9.12 15.36
CA ARG A 223 -13.44 8.60 16.06
C ARG A 223 -12.38 8.13 15.07
N ARG A 224 -12.79 7.48 13.98
CA ARG A 224 -11.88 6.99 12.93
C ARG A 224 -11.32 8.11 12.09
N ILE A 225 -12.14 9.08 11.75
CA ILE A 225 -11.68 10.30 11.07
C ILE A 225 -10.65 11.02 11.96
N ALA A 226 -10.91 11.16 13.26
CA ALA A 226 -9.97 11.75 14.20
C ALA A 226 -8.67 10.95 14.33
N LEU A 227 -8.75 9.61 14.34
CA LEU A 227 -7.56 8.75 14.36
C LEU A 227 -6.74 8.89 13.08
N ALA A 228 -7.38 8.86 11.91
CA ALA A 228 -6.73 9.09 10.62
C ALA A 228 -6.07 10.48 10.55
N ALA A 229 -6.75 11.53 11.06
CA ALA A 229 -6.19 12.88 11.14
C ALA A 229 -4.93 12.93 12.04
N ARG A 230 -4.90 12.20 13.16
CA ARG A 230 -3.70 12.10 14.02
C ARG A 230 -2.52 11.48 13.28
N TYR A 231 -2.73 10.44 12.48
CA TYR A 231 -1.68 9.87 11.63
C TYR A 231 -1.19 10.87 10.59
N GLY A 232 -2.09 11.66 9.99
CA GLY A 232 -1.74 12.72 9.06
C GLY A 232 -0.89 13.81 9.70
N LEU A 233 -1.26 14.26 10.92
CA LEU A 233 -0.48 15.22 11.67
C LEU A 233 0.89 14.67 12.07
N GLY A 234 0.97 13.39 12.45
CA GLY A 234 2.24 12.71 12.75
C GLY A 234 3.15 12.65 11.52
N ALA A 235 2.61 12.30 10.36
CA ALA A 235 3.38 12.27 9.12
C ALA A 235 3.87 13.67 8.70
N ALA A 236 3.03 14.70 8.84
CA ALA A 236 3.41 16.08 8.59
C ALA A 236 4.51 16.56 9.56
N ALA A 237 4.41 16.20 10.85
CA ALA A 237 5.44 16.53 11.84
C ALA A 237 6.77 15.83 11.52
N CYS A 238 6.76 14.57 11.08
CA CYS A 238 7.97 13.86 10.63
C CYS A 238 8.60 14.54 9.39
N ALA A 239 7.77 14.97 8.44
CA ALA A 239 8.25 15.67 7.25
C ALA A 239 8.89 17.01 7.60
N VAL A 240 8.27 17.79 8.51
CA VAL A 240 8.82 19.06 9.01
C VAL A 240 10.12 18.82 9.78
N ALA A 241 10.17 17.83 10.68
CA ALA A 241 11.40 17.49 11.42
C ALA A 241 12.53 17.07 10.48
N GLY A 242 12.24 16.32 9.42
CA GLY A 242 13.23 15.98 8.38
C GLY A 242 13.78 17.21 7.66
N ALA A 243 12.92 18.18 7.37
CA ALA A 243 13.33 19.44 6.74
C ALA A 243 14.22 20.33 7.60
N TRP A 244 14.14 20.20 8.95
CA TRP A 244 14.96 20.99 9.89
C TRP A 244 16.28 20.28 10.26
N ALA A 245 16.40 18.98 9.95
CA ALA A 245 17.60 18.19 10.25
C ALA A 245 18.66 18.20 9.12
N GLY A 246 18.36 18.79 7.97
CA GLY A 246 19.27 19.06 6.86
C GLY A 246 19.59 20.53 6.76
#